data_a5eea4b2f5b004e06ae8e1ee8241d056
#
_entry.id   a5eea4b2f5b004e06ae8e1ee8241d056
#
_cell.length_a   1.000
_cell.length_b   1.000
_cell.length_c   1.000
_cell.angle_alpha   90.00
_cell.angle_beta   90.00
_cell.angle_gamma   90.00
#
_symmetry.space_group_name_H-M   'P 1'
#
loop_
_entity.id
_entity.type
_entity.pdbx_description
1 polymer ?
#
loop_
_entity_poly.entity_id
_entity_poly.type
_entity_poly.pdbx_seq_one_letter_code
_entity_poly.pdbx_strand_id
1 'polypeptide(L)'
;MKHVMCLTVDTDPDGLSGRVMNRQTLSFEGLKNLLQLLGEGAHHRQLGNRPLTWFIRADGQLESILGCPEYLLEKYHAAWTELQKAGHELAWHPHLYRQASRAEPANLISDPAEAEDELERLWIGIKSRFRPRAFRNGEGWHTPLTYAVVERFGFACDSTAIPGRRGGNGHPMNWEKAPNQPYFPNPSDLCTPGTMRPMLELPMNTWHLQGPDDPSPRVRYMNPAVHPKLFAKALKTWENACTGLTQTLLVWVMIFHPDEVDPNQAPDPLYSRSVHDLSANLASFAETLHGLQHEFEWLTISHAAAEWRSFNKA
;
A
#
# COMPACT_ATOMS: atom_id res chain seq x y z
N MET A 1 -21.91 11.80 7.19
CA MET A 1 -20.47 11.70 6.90
C MET A 1 -20.30 10.55 5.91
N LYS A 2 -19.50 10.75 4.84
CA LYS A 2 -19.22 9.72 3.84
C LYS A 2 -17.78 9.19 4.02
N HIS A 3 -17.60 7.89 3.99
CA HIS A 3 -16.29 7.24 4.02
C HIS A 3 -16.00 6.56 2.68
N VAL A 4 -14.82 6.78 2.15
CA VAL A 4 -14.27 6.04 1.02
C VAL A 4 -13.22 5.08 1.56
N MET A 5 -13.41 3.80 1.27
CA MET A 5 -12.58 2.71 1.74
C MET A 5 -11.74 2.17 0.59
N CYS A 6 -10.43 2.17 0.73
CA CYS A 6 -9.50 1.58 -0.23
C CYS A 6 -8.80 0.39 0.40
N LEU A 7 -8.94 -0.79 -0.20
CA LEU A 7 -8.17 -1.97 0.18
C LEU A 7 -7.04 -2.16 -0.83
N THR A 8 -5.80 -2.15 -0.34
CA THR A 8 -4.61 -2.23 -1.19
C THR A 8 -3.74 -3.42 -0.85
N VAL A 9 -3.09 -3.97 -1.85
CA VAL A 9 -2.17 -5.11 -1.75
C VAL A 9 -0.82 -4.68 -2.29
N ASP A 10 0.22 -4.68 -1.46
CA ASP A 10 1.58 -4.52 -1.91
C ASP A 10 2.16 -5.90 -2.24
N THR A 11 2.57 -6.10 -3.51
CA THR A 11 3.03 -7.42 -3.98
C THR A 11 4.50 -7.64 -3.66
N ASP A 12 4.85 -7.45 -2.41
CA ASP A 12 6.19 -7.65 -1.90
C ASP A 12 6.55 -9.14 -1.75
N PRO A 13 7.84 -9.48 -1.67
CA PRO A 13 8.28 -10.84 -1.40
C PRO A 13 7.84 -11.32 -0.02
N ASP A 14 7.66 -12.64 0.12
CA ASP A 14 7.26 -13.28 1.37
C ASP A 14 8.20 -12.99 2.54
N GLY A 15 7.62 -12.85 3.74
CA GLY A 15 8.31 -12.71 5.01
C GLY A 15 8.99 -11.36 5.22
N LEU A 16 8.36 -10.29 4.83
CA LEU A 16 8.82 -8.90 4.87
C LEU A 16 9.13 -8.34 6.24
N SER A 17 8.67 -8.93 7.32
CA SER A 17 8.91 -8.40 8.66
C SER A 17 10.41 -8.25 9.00
N GLY A 18 11.05 -7.20 8.48
CA GLY A 18 12.40 -6.77 8.83
C GLY A 18 13.57 -7.46 8.10
N ARG A 19 13.33 -8.24 7.04
CA ARG A 19 14.39 -9.07 6.40
C ARG A 19 14.63 -8.80 4.91
N VAL A 20 13.94 -7.87 4.28
CA VAL A 20 14.00 -7.66 2.81
C VAL A 20 15.39 -7.26 2.34
N MET A 21 16.10 -6.46 3.12
CA MET A 21 17.40 -5.91 2.73
C MET A 21 18.52 -6.96 2.57
N ASN A 22 18.38 -8.14 3.18
CA ASN A 22 19.43 -9.17 3.17
C ASN A 22 19.04 -10.42 2.38
N ARG A 23 17.98 -10.38 1.57
CA ARG A 23 17.51 -11.58 0.87
C ARG A 23 18.27 -11.82 -0.42
N GLN A 24 18.90 -12.97 -0.47
CA GLN A 24 19.54 -13.52 -1.66
C GLN A 24 18.53 -14.05 -2.67
N THR A 25 17.32 -14.37 -2.21
CA THR A 25 16.23 -14.89 -3.06
C THR A 25 14.93 -14.19 -2.70
N LEU A 26 14.20 -13.73 -3.73
CA LEU A 26 12.88 -13.18 -3.58
C LEU A 26 11.84 -14.28 -3.83
N SER A 27 11.04 -14.62 -2.81
CA SER A 27 9.92 -15.54 -2.93
C SER A 27 8.62 -14.76 -3.05
N PHE A 28 7.69 -15.25 -3.90
CA PHE A 28 6.36 -14.69 -4.12
C PHE A 28 5.30 -15.81 -4.05
N GLU A 29 5.51 -16.82 -3.21
CA GLU A 29 4.54 -17.91 -3.06
C GLU A 29 3.23 -17.42 -2.43
N GLY A 30 3.29 -16.49 -1.47
CA GLY A 30 2.10 -15.85 -0.91
C GLY A 30 1.28 -15.12 -1.98
N LEU A 31 1.93 -14.38 -2.88
CA LEU A 31 1.25 -13.74 -4.01
C LEU A 31 0.61 -14.78 -4.94
N LYS A 32 1.34 -15.83 -5.31
CA LYS A 32 0.84 -16.91 -6.15
C LYS A 32 -0.40 -17.56 -5.52
N ASN A 33 -0.33 -17.89 -4.23
CA ASN A 33 -1.42 -18.52 -3.49
C ASN A 33 -2.64 -17.60 -3.41
N LEU A 34 -2.44 -16.31 -3.14
CA LEU A 34 -3.53 -15.33 -3.11
C LEU A 34 -4.19 -15.16 -4.49
N LEU A 35 -3.42 -15.05 -5.58
CA LEU A 35 -3.97 -14.95 -6.93
C LEU A 35 -4.74 -16.21 -7.34
N GLN A 36 -4.26 -17.40 -6.97
CA GLN A 36 -4.91 -18.68 -7.19
C GLN A 36 -6.25 -18.74 -6.45
N LEU A 37 -6.24 -18.35 -5.20
CA LEU A 37 -7.40 -18.29 -4.32
C LEU A 37 -8.50 -17.35 -4.88
N LEU A 38 -8.13 -16.20 -5.39
CA LEU A 38 -9.06 -15.24 -6.01
C LEU A 38 -9.60 -15.77 -7.35
N GLY A 39 -8.80 -16.50 -8.11
CA GLY A 39 -9.21 -17.12 -9.38
C GLY A 39 -10.22 -18.26 -9.24
N GLU A 40 -10.30 -18.91 -8.09
CA GLU A 40 -11.25 -20.01 -7.82
C GLU A 40 -12.70 -19.56 -7.54
N GLY A 41 -12.99 -18.27 -7.69
CA GLY A 41 -14.35 -17.72 -7.66
C GLY A 41 -15.08 -17.76 -6.31
N ALA A 42 -14.79 -18.75 -5.45
CA ALA A 42 -15.37 -18.86 -4.12
C ALA A 42 -14.82 -17.81 -3.15
N HIS A 43 -13.54 -17.46 -3.31
CA HIS A 43 -12.85 -16.51 -2.45
C HIS A 43 -13.02 -15.04 -2.90
N HIS A 44 -13.33 -14.79 -4.16
CA HIS A 44 -13.78 -13.47 -4.61
C HIS A 44 -15.03 -13.05 -3.83
N ARG A 45 -15.91 -14.01 -3.50
CA ARG A 45 -17.08 -13.80 -2.62
C ARG A 45 -16.70 -13.52 -1.18
N GLN A 46 -15.60 -14.07 -0.66
CA GLN A 46 -15.14 -13.81 0.72
C GLN A 46 -14.65 -12.36 0.89
N LEU A 47 -13.98 -11.80 -0.12
CA LEU A 47 -13.65 -10.36 -0.11
C LEU A 47 -14.82 -9.46 -0.50
N GLY A 48 -16.03 -10.05 -0.76
CA GLY A 48 -17.28 -9.33 -0.96
C GLY A 48 -17.31 -8.46 -2.21
N ASN A 49 -16.68 -8.88 -3.30
CA ASN A 49 -16.55 -8.13 -4.56
C ASN A 49 -15.98 -6.71 -4.39
N ARG A 50 -15.19 -6.46 -3.35
CA ARG A 50 -14.55 -5.16 -3.14
C ARG A 50 -13.46 -4.95 -4.18
N PRO A 51 -13.40 -3.77 -4.84
CA PRO A 51 -12.30 -3.45 -5.72
C PRO A 51 -11.01 -3.31 -4.90
N LEU A 52 -9.94 -3.95 -5.36
CA LEU A 52 -8.60 -3.84 -4.78
C LEU A 52 -7.72 -2.97 -5.66
N THR A 53 -6.77 -2.26 -5.05
CA THR A 53 -5.62 -1.71 -5.79
C THR A 53 -4.41 -2.58 -5.51
N TRP A 54 -3.86 -3.18 -6.54
CA TRP A 54 -2.65 -3.99 -6.51
C TRP A 54 -1.45 -3.12 -6.83
N PHE A 55 -0.66 -2.80 -5.84
CA PHE A 55 0.61 -2.13 -5.98
C PHE A 55 1.66 -3.17 -6.38
N ILE A 56 1.85 -3.29 -7.70
CA ILE A 56 2.70 -4.34 -8.27
C ILE A 56 4.14 -3.90 -8.21
N ARG A 57 4.94 -4.70 -7.54
CA ARG A 57 6.37 -4.50 -7.46
C ARG A 57 7.02 -4.68 -8.82
N ALA A 58 7.74 -3.65 -9.26
CA ALA A 58 8.51 -3.66 -10.49
C ALA A 58 9.70 -2.69 -10.32
N ASP A 59 10.91 -3.23 -10.19
CA ASP A 59 12.08 -2.46 -9.80
C ASP A 59 13.42 -3.13 -10.20
N GLY A 60 14.52 -2.42 -9.97
CA GLY A 60 15.87 -2.87 -10.30
C GLY A 60 16.35 -4.08 -9.47
N GLN A 61 15.78 -4.33 -8.28
CA GLN A 61 16.10 -5.53 -7.52
C GLN A 61 15.50 -6.77 -8.19
N LEU A 62 14.26 -6.71 -8.69
CA LEU A 62 13.66 -7.79 -9.47
C LEU A 62 14.46 -8.05 -10.74
N GLU A 63 14.91 -7.00 -11.44
CA GLU A 63 15.78 -7.12 -12.60
C GLU A 63 17.06 -7.89 -12.28
N SER A 64 17.76 -7.48 -11.23
CA SER A 64 19.03 -8.11 -10.84
C SER A 64 18.90 -9.55 -10.39
N ILE A 65 17.81 -9.90 -9.72
CA ILE A 65 17.61 -11.23 -9.12
C ILE A 65 16.82 -12.18 -10.04
N LEU A 66 15.84 -11.65 -10.75
CA LEU A 66 14.89 -12.44 -11.55
C LEU A 66 15.03 -12.17 -13.06
N GLY A 67 15.90 -11.23 -13.47
CA GLY A 67 16.26 -10.96 -14.86
C GLY A 67 15.37 -9.95 -15.58
N CYS A 68 14.32 -9.45 -14.94
CA CYS A 68 13.41 -8.46 -15.53
C CYS A 68 12.78 -7.59 -14.42
N PRO A 69 12.78 -6.25 -14.55
CA PRO A 69 12.13 -5.39 -13.56
C PRO A 69 10.62 -5.61 -13.50
N GLU A 70 9.97 -5.94 -14.61
CA GLU A 70 8.53 -6.22 -14.72
C GLU A 70 8.15 -7.69 -14.46
N TYR A 71 9.01 -8.46 -13.81
CA TYR A 71 8.84 -9.91 -13.61
C TYR A 71 7.46 -10.33 -13.12
N LEU A 72 6.87 -9.64 -12.15
CA LEU A 72 5.55 -9.99 -11.64
C LEU A 72 4.43 -9.68 -12.64
N LEU A 73 4.57 -8.61 -13.42
CA LEU A 73 3.63 -8.27 -14.48
C LEU A 73 3.61 -9.34 -15.57
N GLU A 74 4.77 -9.83 -15.96
CA GLU A 74 4.89 -10.87 -16.99
C GLU A 74 4.44 -12.23 -16.47
N LYS A 75 4.96 -12.64 -15.32
CA LYS A 75 4.68 -13.94 -14.72
C LYS A 75 3.21 -14.20 -14.45
N TYR A 76 2.49 -13.19 -13.99
CA TYR A 76 1.07 -13.31 -13.61
C TYR A 76 0.14 -12.53 -14.56
N HIS A 77 0.55 -12.27 -15.80
CA HIS A 77 -0.18 -11.47 -16.78
C HIS A 77 -1.66 -11.86 -16.92
N ALA A 78 -1.96 -13.16 -17.01
CA ALA A 78 -3.33 -13.64 -17.12
C ALA A 78 -4.18 -13.28 -15.89
N ALA A 79 -3.63 -13.46 -14.69
CA ALA A 79 -4.32 -13.12 -13.45
C ALA A 79 -4.58 -11.59 -13.36
N TRP A 80 -3.60 -10.77 -13.71
CA TRP A 80 -3.76 -9.32 -13.74
C TRP A 80 -4.85 -8.87 -14.71
N THR A 81 -4.91 -9.49 -15.88
CA THR A 81 -5.95 -9.20 -16.88
C THR A 81 -7.34 -9.51 -16.34
N GLU A 82 -7.53 -10.66 -15.69
CA GLU A 82 -8.83 -11.02 -15.10
C GLU A 82 -9.22 -10.12 -13.93
N LEU A 83 -8.27 -9.76 -13.08
CA LEU A 83 -8.51 -8.82 -11.98
C LEU A 83 -8.93 -7.43 -12.48
N GLN A 84 -8.27 -6.91 -13.53
CA GLN A 84 -8.68 -5.63 -14.15
C GLN A 84 -10.11 -5.70 -14.73
N LYS A 85 -10.48 -6.79 -15.41
CA LYS A 85 -11.85 -7.01 -15.90
C LYS A 85 -12.88 -7.06 -14.76
N ALA A 86 -12.47 -7.56 -13.60
CA ALA A 86 -13.28 -7.59 -12.38
C ALA A 86 -13.36 -6.23 -11.64
N GLY A 87 -12.72 -5.18 -12.17
CA GLY A 87 -12.77 -3.83 -11.58
C GLY A 87 -11.65 -3.52 -10.58
N HIS A 88 -10.64 -4.38 -10.47
CA HIS A 88 -9.44 -4.08 -9.68
C HIS A 88 -8.52 -3.12 -10.43
N GLU A 89 -7.72 -2.36 -9.69
CA GLU A 89 -6.70 -1.45 -10.22
C GLU A 89 -5.31 -2.08 -10.08
N LEU A 90 -4.48 -1.90 -11.11
CA LEU A 90 -3.05 -2.18 -11.05
C LEU A 90 -2.30 -0.86 -10.92
N ALA A 91 -1.43 -0.77 -9.93
CA ALA A 91 -0.62 0.39 -9.59
C ALA A 91 0.87 0.00 -9.56
N TRP A 92 1.75 0.97 -9.66
CA TRP A 92 3.20 0.73 -9.64
C TRP A 92 3.78 0.88 -8.24
N HIS A 93 4.63 -0.10 -7.86
CA HIS A 93 5.26 -0.18 -6.53
C HIS A 93 6.75 -0.53 -6.66
N PRO A 94 7.63 0.42 -6.98
CA PRO A 94 9.06 0.15 -6.99
C PRO A 94 9.64 0.19 -5.58
N HIS A 95 10.61 -0.68 -5.30
CA HIS A 95 11.55 -0.53 -4.22
C HIS A 95 12.88 -0.04 -4.79
N LEU A 96 13.39 1.06 -4.27
CA LEU A 96 14.62 1.67 -4.77
C LEU A 96 15.84 1.02 -4.10
N TYR A 97 16.08 -0.25 -4.45
CA TYR A 97 17.23 -1.00 -3.98
C TYR A 97 18.23 -1.29 -5.09
N ARG A 98 19.51 -1.16 -4.75
CA ARG A 98 20.61 -1.66 -5.56
C ARG A 98 21.08 -3.01 -5.01
N GLN A 99 21.09 -4.03 -5.87
CA GLN A 99 21.62 -5.35 -5.55
C GLN A 99 22.26 -5.93 -6.82
N ALA A 100 23.58 -6.08 -6.83
CA ALA A 100 24.30 -6.51 -8.04
C ALA A 100 24.13 -8.01 -8.34
N SER A 101 23.90 -8.83 -7.32
CA SER A 101 23.67 -10.27 -7.47
C SER A 101 22.92 -10.85 -6.26
N ARG A 102 22.45 -12.10 -6.41
CA ARG A 102 21.83 -12.85 -5.30
C ARG A 102 22.75 -13.04 -4.09
N ALA A 103 24.05 -12.96 -4.28
CA ALA A 103 25.05 -13.17 -3.22
C ALA A 103 25.29 -11.90 -2.38
N GLU A 104 24.85 -10.75 -2.88
CA GLU A 104 25.09 -9.46 -2.24
C GLU A 104 23.85 -8.95 -1.51
N PRO A 105 24.03 -8.15 -0.44
CA PRO A 105 22.91 -7.50 0.22
C PRO A 105 22.30 -6.43 -0.69
N ALA A 106 20.99 -6.23 -0.55
CA ALA A 106 20.32 -5.09 -1.16
C ALA A 106 20.62 -3.82 -0.37
N ASN A 107 20.96 -2.74 -1.06
CA ASN A 107 21.24 -1.44 -0.47
C ASN A 107 20.22 -0.42 -0.98
N LEU A 108 19.59 0.31 -0.06
CA LEU A 108 18.66 1.37 -0.41
C LEU A 108 19.39 2.48 -1.18
N ILE A 109 18.85 2.89 -2.32
CA ILE A 109 19.28 4.07 -3.06
C ILE A 109 18.75 5.29 -2.30
N SER A 110 19.55 5.83 -1.38
CA SER A 110 19.15 6.93 -0.50
C SER A 110 19.53 8.32 -1.04
N ASP A 111 20.40 8.38 -2.05
CA ASP A 111 20.68 9.62 -2.76
C ASP A 111 19.49 10.02 -3.64
N PRO A 112 18.94 11.24 -3.50
CA PRO A 112 17.76 11.66 -4.24
C PRO A 112 17.94 11.70 -5.76
N ALA A 113 19.12 12.07 -6.25
CA ALA A 113 19.39 12.14 -7.68
C ALA A 113 19.53 10.74 -8.29
N GLU A 114 20.24 9.85 -7.62
CA GLU A 114 20.31 8.45 -8.04
C GLU A 114 18.93 7.75 -8.02
N ALA A 115 18.08 8.11 -7.06
CA ALA A 115 16.72 7.59 -6.98
C ALA A 115 15.83 8.13 -8.12
N GLU A 116 16.02 9.41 -8.53
CA GLU A 116 15.38 9.99 -9.70
C GLU A 116 15.78 9.24 -10.97
N ASP A 117 17.07 9.08 -11.21
CA ASP A 117 17.61 8.38 -12.38
C ASP A 117 17.06 6.95 -12.48
N GLU A 118 17.00 6.24 -11.35
CA GLU A 118 16.46 4.88 -11.30
C GLU A 118 14.96 4.83 -11.60
N LEU A 119 14.16 5.75 -11.06
CA LEU A 119 12.73 5.84 -11.40
C LEU A 119 12.50 6.15 -12.88
N GLU A 120 13.28 7.06 -13.48
CA GLU A 120 13.17 7.38 -14.90
C GLU A 120 13.55 6.17 -15.77
N ARG A 121 14.61 5.48 -15.42
CA ARG A 121 15.05 4.26 -16.12
C ARG A 121 13.96 3.18 -16.10
N LEU A 122 13.41 2.90 -14.94
CA LEU A 122 12.36 1.88 -14.75
C LEU A 122 11.06 2.27 -15.47
N TRP A 123 10.68 3.55 -15.43
CA TRP A 123 9.45 4.03 -16.04
C TRP A 123 9.39 3.76 -17.56
N ILE A 124 10.51 3.77 -18.26
CA ILE A 124 10.56 3.48 -19.70
C ILE A 124 9.98 2.10 -20.00
N GLY A 125 10.33 1.08 -19.20
CA GLY A 125 9.77 -0.28 -19.32
C GLY A 125 8.32 -0.35 -18.86
N ILE A 126 8.05 0.14 -17.66
CA ILE A 126 6.73 0.06 -17.02
C ILE A 126 5.63 0.67 -17.89
N LYS A 127 5.81 1.89 -18.41
CA LYS A 127 4.81 2.58 -19.23
C LYS A 127 4.45 1.85 -20.53
N SER A 128 5.33 0.95 -21.01
CA SER A 128 5.09 0.14 -22.20
C SER A 128 4.24 -1.11 -21.91
N ARG A 129 4.23 -1.58 -20.67
CA ARG A 129 3.53 -2.80 -20.23
C ARG A 129 2.14 -2.51 -19.70
N PHE A 130 2.01 -1.49 -18.86
CA PHE A 130 0.72 -1.03 -18.36
C PHE A 130 0.77 0.48 -18.07
N ARG A 131 -0.40 1.10 -17.88
CA ARG A 131 -0.51 2.54 -17.62
C ARG A 131 -1.09 2.77 -16.23
N PRO A 132 -0.29 2.60 -15.18
CA PRO A 132 -0.75 2.81 -13.82
C PRO A 132 -1.14 4.27 -13.60
N ARG A 133 -2.20 4.49 -12.83
CA ARG A 133 -2.65 5.83 -12.43
C ARG A 133 -2.29 6.15 -10.99
N ALA A 134 -2.03 5.12 -10.19
CA ALA A 134 -1.59 5.22 -8.81
C ALA A 134 -0.15 4.70 -8.66
N PHE A 135 0.57 5.30 -7.73
CA PHE A 135 1.96 5.00 -7.39
C PHE A 135 2.09 4.80 -5.87
N ARG A 136 3.03 3.96 -5.45
CA ARG A 136 3.49 3.84 -4.07
C ARG A 136 4.96 3.49 -4.07
N ASN A 137 5.82 4.32 -3.47
CA ASN A 137 7.22 3.97 -3.32
C ASN A 137 7.41 2.98 -2.18
N GLY A 138 8.22 1.97 -2.39
CA GLY A 138 8.58 0.99 -1.39
C GLY A 138 9.30 1.61 -0.19
N GLU A 139 9.29 0.90 0.95
CA GLU A 139 9.85 1.37 2.23
C GLU A 139 9.22 2.67 2.75
N GLY A 140 8.12 3.15 2.15
CA GLY A 140 7.51 4.42 2.50
C GLY A 140 8.44 5.61 2.33
N TRP A 141 9.40 5.55 1.40
CA TRP A 141 10.39 6.60 1.23
C TRP A 141 10.13 7.43 -0.01
N HIS A 142 10.07 8.74 0.19
CA HIS A 142 9.96 9.71 -0.88
C HIS A 142 10.72 10.99 -0.51
N THR A 143 11.25 11.67 -1.51
CA THR A 143 11.81 13.02 -1.39
C THR A 143 11.02 13.98 -2.28
N PRO A 144 11.11 15.30 -2.09
CA PRO A 144 10.54 16.26 -3.03
C PRO A 144 10.96 16.03 -4.48
N LEU A 145 12.19 15.58 -4.72
CA LEU A 145 12.70 15.29 -6.05
C LEU A 145 12.04 14.05 -6.66
N THR A 146 12.06 12.92 -5.96
CA THR A 146 11.44 11.68 -6.45
C THR A 146 9.93 11.83 -6.62
N TYR A 147 9.25 12.61 -5.75
CA TYR A 147 7.83 12.92 -5.91
C TYR A 147 7.57 13.73 -7.19
N ALA A 148 8.40 14.74 -7.49
CA ALA A 148 8.27 15.55 -8.70
C ALA A 148 8.50 14.73 -9.97
N VAL A 149 9.41 13.74 -9.94
CA VAL A 149 9.63 12.80 -11.04
C VAL A 149 8.39 11.97 -11.34
N VAL A 150 7.81 11.36 -10.31
CA VAL A 150 6.60 10.54 -10.43
C VAL A 150 5.41 11.38 -10.92
N GLU A 151 5.30 12.62 -10.44
CA GLU A 151 4.29 13.56 -10.93
C GLU A 151 4.47 13.87 -12.44
N ARG A 152 5.70 14.04 -12.92
CA ARG A 152 6.00 14.22 -14.37
C ARG A 152 5.62 13.01 -15.21
N PHE A 153 5.60 11.80 -14.64
CA PHE A 153 5.14 10.60 -15.35
C PHE A 153 3.63 10.57 -15.56
N GLY A 154 2.88 11.46 -14.91
CA GLY A 154 1.44 11.64 -15.10
C GLY A 154 0.58 10.78 -14.17
N PHE A 155 1.11 10.33 -13.04
CA PHE A 155 0.29 9.66 -12.02
C PHE A 155 -0.75 10.61 -11.44
N ALA A 156 -1.95 10.11 -11.22
CA ALA A 156 -3.05 10.86 -10.62
C ALA A 156 -2.88 10.99 -9.10
N CYS A 157 -2.30 9.97 -8.48
CA CYS A 157 -2.11 9.92 -7.03
C CYS A 157 -0.90 9.08 -6.64
N ASP A 158 -0.31 9.47 -5.53
CA ASP A 158 0.66 8.71 -4.75
C ASP A 158 0.01 8.18 -3.46
N SER A 159 0.49 7.07 -2.95
CA SER A 159 0.04 6.49 -1.68
C SER A 159 1.23 5.98 -0.86
N THR A 160 2.28 6.79 -0.80
CA THR A 160 3.54 6.42 -0.13
C THR A 160 3.59 6.86 1.33
N ALA A 161 2.94 7.97 1.69
CA ALA A 161 3.00 8.52 3.04
C ALA A 161 2.44 7.55 4.10
N ILE A 162 3.15 7.42 5.22
CA ILE A 162 2.75 6.63 6.40
C ILE A 162 2.68 7.58 7.61
N PRO A 163 1.58 8.32 7.78
CA PRO A 163 1.47 9.36 8.80
C PRO A 163 1.89 8.92 10.20
N GLY A 164 2.64 9.76 10.88
CA GLY A 164 3.15 9.49 12.21
C GLY A 164 4.37 8.55 12.27
N ARG A 165 4.89 8.08 11.11
CA ARG A 165 6.07 7.20 11.08
C ARG A 165 7.34 7.92 10.64
N ARG A 166 8.43 7.48 11.24
CA ARG A 166 9.79 7.84 10.85
C ARG A 166 10.64 6.57 10.77
N GLY A 167 11.55 6.51 9.80
CA GLY A 167 12.53 5.44 9.67
C GLY A 167 13.48 5.38 10.85
N GLY A 168 13.83 4.16 11.28
CA GLY A 168 14.88 3.91 12.26
C GLY A 168 16.23 3.64 11.60
N ASN A 169 17.31 3.64 12.40
CA ASN A 169 18.65 3.20 11.96
C ASN A 169 19.15 3.91 10.68
N GLY A 170 18.91 5.21 10.54
CA GLY A 170 19.38 5.99 9.39
C GLY A 170 18.53 5.86 8.12
N HIS A 171 17.41 5.13 8.16
CA HIS A 171 16.50 5.05 7.03
C HIS A 171 15.87 6.44 6.76
N PRO A 172 15.85 6.93 5.51
CA PRO A 172 15.46 8.31 5.19
C PRO A 172 13.97 8.60 5.27
N MET A 173 13.11 7.60 5.46
CA MET A 173 11.66 7.79 5.57
C MET A 173 11.30 8.71 6.74
N ASN A 174 10.49 9.74 6.45
CA ASN A 174 9.97 10.64 7.49
C ASN A 174 8.58 11.17 7.11
N TRP A 175 7.56 10.66 7.78
CA TRP A 175 6.15 11.06 7.61
C TRP A 175 5.50 11.45 8.94
N GLU A 176 6.31 11.82 9.97
CA GLU A 176 5.80 12.11 11.31
C GLU A 176 4.70 13.17 11.33
N LYS A 177 4.81 14.17 10.46
CA LYS A 177 3.86 15.30 10.40
C LYS A 177 2.85 15.18 9.26
N ALA A 178 2.92 14.14 8.44
CA ALA A 178 2.00 13.98 7.31
C ALA A 178 0.55 13.84 7.80
N PRO A 179 -0.42 14.46 7.08
CA PRO A 179 -1.84 14.28 7.36
C PRO A 179 -2.27 12.82 7.19
N ASN A 180 -3.25 12.38 7.98
CA ASN A 180 -3.84 11.05 7.85
C ASN A 180 -5.08 11.03 6.92
N GLN A 181 -5.26 12.07 6.10
CA GLN A 181 -6.28 12.24 5.09
C GLN A 181 -5.64 12.79 3.81
N PRO A 182 -6.26 12.61 2.63
CA PRO A 182 -5.67 13.04 1.36
C PRO A 182 -5.33 14.54 1.36
N TYR A 183 -4.21 14.87 0.74
CA TYR A 183 -3.74 16.26 0.62
C TYR A 183 -2.85 16.42 -0.61
N PHE A 184 -2.68 17.67 -1.05
CA PHE A 184 -1.64 18.01 -2.02
C PHE A 184 -0.36 18.35 -1.27
N PRO A 185 0.73 17.58 -1.43
CA PRO A 185 1.97 17.87 -0.72
C PRO A 185 2.60 19.19 -1.14
N ASN A 186 3.20 19.90 -0.19
CA ASN A 186 4.04 21.05 -0.48
C ASN A 186 5.30 20.60 -1.25
N PRO A 187 5.70 21.27 -2.34
CA PRO A 187 6.86 20.88 -3.14
C PRO A 187 8.19 20.81 -2.39
N SER A 188 8.36 21.54 -1.30
CA SER A 188 9.59 21.56 -0.48
C SER A 188 9.52 20.69 0.76
N ASP A 189 8.32 20.31 1.21
CA ASP A 189 8.09 19.46 2.38
C ASP A 189 6.84 18.59 2.18
N LEU A 190 7.04 17.35 1.77
CA LEU A 190 5.95 16.43 1.45
C LEU A 190 5.04 16.10 2.65
N CYS A 191 5.49 16.35 3.88
CA CYS A 191 4.68 16.14 5.09
C CYS A 191 3.69 17.26 5.37
N THR A 192 3.74 18.37 4.63
CA THR A 192 2.83 19.49 4.84
C THR A 192 1.88 19.67 3.65
N PRO A 193 0.60 20.01 3.90
CA PRO A 193 -0.31 20.38 2.83
C PRO A 193 0.19 21.62 2.07
N GLY A 194 0.06 21.57 0.74
CA GLY A 194 0.38 22.67 -0.17
C GLY A 194 -0.81 23.06 -1.04
N THR A 195 -0.55 23.78 -2.10
CA THR A 195 -1.54 24.14 -3.12
C THR A 195 -1.87 22.95 -4.02
N MET A 196 -3.02 23.01 -4.69
CA MET A 196 -3.45 22.01 -5.65
C MET A 196 -2.39 21.78 -6.73
N ARG A 197 -2.09 20.49 -7.00
CA ARG A 197 -1.11 20.05 -8.00
C ARG A 197 -1.62 18.79 -8.74
N PRO A 198 -0.97 18.35 -9.84
CA PRO A 198 -1.42 17.21 -10.62
C PRO A 198 -1.55 15.91 -9.81
N MET A 199 -0.60 15.59 -8.96
CA MET A 199 -0.61 14.38 -8.15
C MET A 199 -1.09 14.65 -6.72
N LEU A 200 -2.01 13.82 -6.22
CA LEU A 200 -2.57 13.85 -4.87
C LEU A 200 -1.89 12.78 -4.01
N GLU A 201 -1.54 13.10 -2.78
CA GLU A 201 -1.17 12.09 -1.80
C GLU A 201 -2.42 11.51 -1.13
N LEU A 202 -2.58 10.18 -1.23
CA LEU A 202 -3.54 9.39 -0.45
C LEU A 202 -2.74 8.55 0.55
N PRO A 203 -2.51 9.03 1.76
CA PRO A 203 -1.63 8.37 2.70
C PRO A 203 -2.16 6.99 3.09
N MET A 204 -1.26 6.04 3.31
CA MET A 204 -1.55 4.79 4.01
C MET A 204 -1.98 5.15 5.43
N ASN A 205 -3.29 5.03 5.71
CA ASN A 205 -3.79 5.43 7.02
C ASN A 205 -3.16 4.63 8.14
N THR A 206 -2.93 5.28 9.25
CA THR A 206 -2.27 4.69 10.41
C THR A 206 -3.16 4.70 11.64
N TRP A 207 -2.91 3.74 12.51
CA TRP A 207 -3.46 3.64 13.85
C TRP A 207 -2.41 3.21 14.87
N HIS A 208 -2.73 3.35 16.15
CA HIS A 208 -1.89 2.83 17.22
C HIS A 208 -2.30 1.37 17.51
N LEU A 209 -1.38 0.44 17.27
CA LEU A 209 -1.58 -0.99 17.52
C LEU A 209 -0.39 -1.54 18.30
N GLN A 210 -0.69 -2.22 19.40
CA GLN A 210 0.27 -2.98 20.17
C GLN A 210 0.18 -4.46 19.79
N GLY A 211 1.22 -4.94 19.07
CA GLY A 211 1.40 -6.36 18.81
C GLY A 211 1.81 -7.11 20.08
N PRO A 212 1.77 -8.46 20.09
CA PRO A 212 2.10 -9.28 21.26
C PRO A 212 3.51 -9.03 21.81
N ASP A 213 4.48 -8.77 20.92
CA ASP A 213 5.88 -8.57 21.27
C ASP A 213 6.28 -7.09 21.39
N ASP A 214 5.33 -6.17 21.27
CA ASP A 214 5.60 -4.74 21.38
C ASP A 214 5.56 -4.31 22.87
N PRO A 215 6.57 -3.57 23.35
CA PRO A 215 6.57 -3.05 24.72
C PRO A 215 5.48 -1.97 24.95
N SER A 216 5.04 -1.31 23.86
CA SER A 216 4.00 -0.29 23.88
C SER A 216 3.31 -0.20 22.51
N PRO A 217 2.13 0.45 22.38
CA PRO A 217 1.50 0.70 21.08
C PRO A 217 2.45 1.43 20.14
N ARG A 218 2.46 0.99 18.87
CA ARG A 218 3.24 1.62 17.78
C ARG A 218 2.31 2.13 16.71
N VAL A 219 2.76 3.17 15.99
CA VAL A 219 2.10 3.62 14.77
C VAL A 219 2.34 2.57 13.68
N ARG A 220 1.26 1.98 13.19
CA ARG A 220 1.24 0.99 12.09
C ARG A 220 0.22 1.44 11.06
N TYR A 221 0.44 1.11 9.79
CA TYR A 221 -0.62 1.29 8.79
C TYR A 221 -1.82 0.39 9.12
N MET A 222 -3.01 0.83 8.70
CA MET A 222 -4.24 0.07 8.89
C MET A 222 -4.16 -1.21 8.06
N ASN A 223 -3.91 -2.32 8.75
CA ASN A 223 -3.74 -3.63 8.12
C ASN A 223 -4.85 -4.58 8.59
N PRO A 224 -5.77 -4.98 7.69
CA PRO A 224 -6.85 -5.90 8.05
C PRO A 224 -6.41 -7.37 8.14
N ALA A 225 -5.17 -7.72 7.78
CA ALA A 225 -4.63 -9.08 7.92
C ALA A 225 -4.11 -9.41 9.33
N VAL A 226 -4.12 -8.46 10.27
CA VAL A 226 -3.75 -8.74 11.66
C VAL A 226 -4.76 -9.67 12.33
N HIS A 227 -4.34 -10.36 13.40
CA HIS A 227 -5.24 -11.22 14.14
C HIS A 227 -6.54 -10.51 14.57
N PRO A 228 -7.72 -11.15 14.47
CA PRO A 228 -9.03 -10.49 14.72
C PRO A 228 -9.13 -9.79 16.07
N LYS A 229 -8.54 -10.34 17.14
CA LYS A 229 -8.51 -9.70 18.47
C LYS A 229 -7.71 -8.39 18.46
N LEU A 230 -6.61 -8.33 17.73
CA LEU A 230 -5.80 -7.11 17.59
C LEU A 230 -6.52 -6.09 16.73
N PHE A 231 -7.15 -6.55 15.64
CA PHE A 231 -7.94 -5.70 14.76
C PHE A 231 -9.11 -5.05 15.52
N ALA A 232 -9.89 -5.82 16.26
CA ALA A 232 -11.02 -5.32 17.04
C ALA A 232 -10.59 -4.24 18.06
N LYS A 233 -9.42 -4.43 18.72
CA LYS A 233 -8.86 -3.43 19.64
C LYS A 233 -8.48 -2.14 18.92
N ALA A 234 -7.82 -2.25 17.78
CA ALA A 234 -7.43 -1.09 16.97
C ALA A 234 -8.65 -0.37 16.40
N LEU A 235 -9.65 -1.12 15.92
CA LEU A 235 -10.91 -0.60 15.40
C LEU A 235 -11.67 0.21 16.45
N LYS A 236 -11.72 -0.27 17.70
CA LYS A 236 -12.37 0.48 18.78
C LYS A 236 -11.67 1.81 19.07
N THR A 237 -10.35 1.83 19.04
CA THR A 237 -9.57 3.08 19.19
C THR A 237 -9.82 4.04 18.03
N TRP A 238 -9.86 3.53 16.81
CA TRP A 238 -10.18 4.27 15.60
C TRP A 238 -11.61 4.84 15.62
N GLU A 239 -12.61 4.05 16.01
CA GLU A 239 -14.01 4.46 16.16
C GLU A 239 -14.11 5.68 17.08
N ASN A 240 -13.47 5.63 18.24
CA ASN A 240 -13.46 6.74 19.21
C ASN A 240 -12.80 8.01 18.61
N ALA A 241 -11.75 7.85 17.79
CA ALA A 241 -11.11 8.98 17.12
C ALA A 241 -12.00 9.59 16.02
N CYS A 242 -12.82 8.78 15.34
CA CYS A 242 -13.74 9.25 14.31
C CYS A 242 -14.89 10.10 14.84
N THR A 243 -15.35 9.89 16.07
CA THR A 243 -16.47 10.64 16.65
C THR A 243 -16.20 12.15 16.79
N GLY A 244 -14.94 12.58 16.75
CA GLY A 244 -14.54 14.00 16.82
C GLY A 244 -14.27 14.65 15.47
N LEU A 245 -14.37 13.91 14.36
CA LEU A 245 -14.05 14.44 13.03
C LEU A 245 -15.23 15.24 12.48
N THR A 246 -14.91 16.43 11.94
CA THR A 246 -15.92 17.35 11.34
C THR A 246 -15.92 17.30 9.82
N GLN A 247 -15.00 16.54 9.21
CA GLN A 247 -14.93 16.38 7.76
C GLN A 247 -16.13 15.60 7.24
N THR A 248 -16.63 16.02 6.09
CA THR A 248 -17.81 15.40 5.48
C THR A 248 -17.47 14.22 4.56
N LEU A 249 -16.21 14.16 4.09
CA LEU A 249 -15.64 13.05 3.33
C LEU A 249 -14.31 12.62 3.96
N LEU A 250 -14.18 11.32 4.27
CA LEU A 250 -12.97 10.69 4.80
C LEU A 250 -12.52 9.57 3.88
N VAL A 251 -11.23 9.46 3.61
CA VAL A 251 -10.63 8.38 2.82
C VAL A 251 -9.76 7.51 3.72
N TRP A 252 -9.93 6.19 3.65
CA TRP A 252 -9.21 5.22 4.44
C TRP A 252 -8.51 4.21 3.55
N VAL A 253 -7.19 4.28 3.52
CA VAL A 253 -6.32 3.37 2.76
C VAL A 253 -5.80 2.31 3.70
N MET A 254 -6.30 1.08 3.51
CA MET A 254 -5.84 -0.12 4.21
C MET A 254 -4.86 -0.88 3.32
N ILE A 255 -3.88 -1.50 3.93
CA ILE A 255 -2.84 -2.23 3.21
C ILE A 255 -2.60 -3.59 3.86
N PHE A 256 -2.38 -4.60 3.04
CA PHE A 256 -1.82 -5.87 3.46
C PHE A 256 -0.87 -6.44 2.39
N HIS A 257 -0.04 -7.41 2.80
CA HIS A 257 0.84 -8.15 1.89
C HIS A 257 0.32 -9.58 1.70
N PRO A 258 0.54 -10.20 0.54
CA PRO A 258 0.02 -11.54 0.24
C PRO A 258 0.43 -12.62 1.24
N ASP A 259 1.66 -12.56 1.73
CA ASP A 259 2.17 -13.51 2.72
C ASP A 259 1.47 -13.40 4.08
N GLU A 260 0.95 -12.22 4.44
CA GLU A 260 0.25 -11.98 5.70
C GLU A 260 -1.08 -12.75 5.83
N VAL A 261 -1.62 -13.20 4.70
CA VAL A 261 -2.88 -13.97 4.61
C VAL A 261 -2.68 -15.40 4.10
N ASP A 262 -1.45 -15.81 3.81
CA ASP A 262 -1.12 -17.15 3.31
C ASP A 262 -0.92 -18.15 4.46
N PRO A 263 -1.78 -19.18 4.59
CA PRO A 263 -1.66 -20.18 5.66
C PRO A 263 -0.42 -21.06 5.56
N ASN A 264 0.27 -21.05 4.42
CA ASN A 264 1.50 -21.82 4.22
C ASN A 264 2.75 -21.09 4.72
N GLN A 265 2.63 -19.83 5.11
CA GLN A 265 3.73 -19.07 5.71
C GLN A 265 3.92 -19.43 7.18
N ALA A 266 5.13 -19.18 7.69
CA ALA A 266 5.41 -19.38 9.10
C ALA A 266 4.43 -18.58 10.00
N PRO A 267 4.00 -19.13 11.13
CA PRO A 267 3.17 -18.40 12.09
C PRO A 267 3.80 -17.05 12.47
N ASP A 268 2.95 -16.05 12.62
CA ASP A 268 3.34 -14.70 12.99
C ASP A 268 2.45 -14.22 14.15
N PRO A 269 3.02 -13.60 15.20
CA PRO A 269 2.24 -13.14 16.34
C PRO A 269 1.33 -11.94 16.01
N LEU A 270 1.57 -11.24 14.91
CA LEU A 270 0.78 -10.08 14.49
C LEU A 270 -0.27 -10.44 13.43
N TYR A 271 0.07 -11.33 12.48
CA TYR A 271 -0.75 -11.64 11.30
C TYR A 271 -1.44 -12.99 11.41
N SER A 272 -2.71 -13.04 10.99
CA SER A 272 -3.54 -14.25 11.12
C SER A 272 -3.21 -15.34 10.11
N ARG A 273 -2.52 -15.03 9.02
CA ARG A 273 -2.24 -15.93 7.89
C ARG A 273 -3.52 -16.53 7.29
N SER A 274 -4.61 -15.73 7.25
CA SER A 274 -5.94 -16.23 6.89
C SER A 274 -6.74 -15.18 6.10
N VAL A 275 -7.12 -15.51 4.87
CA VAL A 275 -8.06 -14.69 4.08
C VAL A 275 -9.44 -14.63 4.74
N HIS A 276 -9.84 -15.68 5.47
CA HIS A 276 -11.10 -15.69 6.22
C HIS A 276 -11.09 -14.61 7.31
N ASP A 277 -10.00 -14.51 8.08
CA ASP A 277 -9.86 -13.50 9.14
C ASP A 277 -9.76 -12.09 8.56
N LEU A 278 -9.04 -11.92 7.46
CA LEU A 278 -9.03 -10.67 6.69
C LEU A 278 -10.46 -10.23 6.35
N SER A 279 -11.25 -11.15 5.79
CA SER A 279 -12.64 -10.88 5.41
C SER A 279 -13.52 -10.53 6.63
N ALA A 280 -13.37 -11.25 7.74
CA ALA A 280 -14.08 -10.98 8.98
C ALA A 280 -13.72 -9.60 9.57
N ASN A 281 -12.44 -9.23 9.53
CA ASN A 281 -11.98 -7.91 9.96
C ASN A 281 -12.57 -6.78 9.10
N LEU A 282 -12.61 -6.96 7.77
CA LEU A 282 -13.25 -6.01 6.86
C LEU A 282 -14.76 -5.91 7.06
N ALA A 283 -15.44 -7.01 7.40
CA ALA A 283 -16.85 -6.99 7.76
C ALA A 283 -17.09 -6.22 9.07
N SER A 284 -16.29 -6.47 10.10
CA SER A 284 -16.38 -5.75 11.38
C SER A 284 -16.14 -4.24 11.20
N PHE A 285 -15.25 -3.85 10.29
CA PHE A 285 -15.04 -2.43 9.95
C PHE A 285 -16.30 -1.82 9.33
N ALA A 286 -16.91 -2.51 8.36
CA ALA A 286 -18.15 -2.08 7.73
C ALA A 286 -19.33 -1.99 8.73
N GLU A 287 -19.46 -2.98 9.61
CA GLU A 287 -20.46 -2.99 10.70
C GLU A 287 -20.29 -1.79 11.64
N THR A 288 -19.04 -1.44 11.97
CA THR A 288 -18.75 -0.25 12.79
C THR A 288 -19.23 1.04 12.11
N LEU A 289 -18.97 1.20 10.80
CA LEU A 289 -19.46 2.36 10.04
C LEU A 289 -20.98 2.41 9.99
N HIS A 290 -21.65 1.28 9.81
CA HIS A 290 -23.11 1.20 9.88
C HIS A 290 -23.63 1.59 11.26
N GLY A 291 -22.98 1.11 12.33
CA GLY A 291 -23.33 1.47 13.70
C GLY A 291 -23.22 2.97 13.99
N LEU A 292 -22.29 3.66 13.33
CA LEU A 292 -22.12 5.12 13.37
C LEU A 292 -23.14 5.86 12.48
N GLN A 293 -23.96 5.16 11.71
CA GLN A 293 -24.87 5.71 10.71
C GLN A 293 -24.13 6.52 9.62
N HIS A 294 -22.91 6.12 9.26
CA HIS A 294 -22.13 6.74 8.22
C HIS A 294 -22.30 5.99 6.90
N GLU A 295 -22.37 6.73 5.80
CA GLU A 295 -22.32 6.18 4.45
C GLU A 295 -20.87 5.76 4.14
N PHE A 296 -20.70 4.65 3.40
CA PHE A 296 -19.38 4.25 2.92
C PHE A 296 -19.44 3.51 1.59
N GLU A 297 -18.35 3.59 0.85
CA GLU A 297 -18.16 2.88 -0.40
C GLU A 297 -16.72 2.36 -0.52
N TRP A 298 -16.56 1.26 -1.26
CA TRP A 298 -15.24 0.70 -1.58
C TRP A 298 -14.81 1.17 -2.96
N LEU A 299 -13.65 1.81 -3.04
CA LEU A 299 -13.08 2.32 -4.29
C LEU A 299 -11.62 1.88 -4.44
N THR A 300 -11.13 1.86 -5.67
CA THR A 300 -9.70 1.81 -5.94
C THR A 300 -9.05 3.15 -5.61
N ILE A 301 -7.73 3.17 -5.44
CA ILE A 301 -6.98 4.39 -5.08
C ILE A 301 -7.22 5.52 -6.09
N SER A 302 -7.16 5.24 -7.40
CA SER A 302 -7.39 6.28 -8.41
C SER A 302 -8.83 6.82 -8.40
N HIS A 303 -9.82 5.96 -8.13
CA HIS A 303 -11.22 6.41 -8.01
C HIS A 303 -11.42 7.21 -6.72
N ALA A 304 -10.82 6.81 -5.61
CA ALA A 304 -10.84 7.56 -4.36
C ALA A 304 -10.21 8.95 -4.52
N ALA A 305 -9.09 9.05 -5.26
CA ALA A 305 -8.47 10.32 -5.58
C ALA A 305 -9.38 11.23 -6.41
N ALA A 306 -10.10 10.66 -7.39
CA ALA A 306 -11.05 11.41 -8.22
C ALA A 306 -12.24 11.88 -7.40
N GLU A 307 -12.81 11.03 -6.54
CA GLU A 307 -13.91 11.36 -5.64
C GLU A 307 -13.52 12.49 -4.68
N TRP A 308 -12.36 12.37 -4.02
CA TRP A 308 -11.87 13.40 -3.11
C TRP A 308 -11.64 14.75 -3.80
N ARG A 309 -11.07 14.74 -5.03
CA ARG A 309 -10.88 15.96 -5.83
C ARG A 309 -12.20 16.61 -6.21
N SER A 310 -13.19 15.80 -6.58
CA SER A 310 -14.53 16.28 -6.95
C SER A 310 -15.19 16.97 -5.76
N PHE A 311 -15.12 16.33 -4.60
CA PHE A 311 -15.71 16.84 -3.36
C PHE A 311 -15.07 18.16 -2.90
N ASN A 312 -13.77 18.31 -3.04
CA ASN A 312 -13.04 19.51 -2.58
C ASN A 312 -12.95 20.61 -3.65
N LYS A 313 -13.57 20.44 -4.82
CA LYS A 313 -13.75 21.51 -5.82
C LYS A 313 -15.08 22.25 -5.69
N ALA A 314 -16.05 21.64 -5.01
CA ALA A 314 -17.37 22.19 -4.74
C ALA A 314 -17.37 23.09 -3.51
#